data_e9f547c16cd29093f238459e7c31a8a5
#
_entry.id   e9f547c16cd29093f238459e7c31a8a5
#
_cell.length_a   1.000
_cell.length_b   1.000
_cell.length_c   1.000
_cell.angle_alpha   90.00
_cell.angle_beta   90.00
_cell.angle_gamma   90.00
#
_symmetry.space_group_name_H-M   'P 1'
#
loop_
_entity.id
_entity.type
_entity.pdbx_description
1 polymer ?
#
loop_
_entity_poly.entity_id
_entity_poly.type
_entity_poly.pdbx_seq_one_letter_code
_entity_poly.pdbx_strand_id
1 'polypeptide(L)'
;PEKLSWRSFKHGMLVCHQSFYARTDIARKVPYNLDYKLSADVDWCIRIMKEAEQQGLALWNTHMTLSSYLEGGMSVQSHRASLKERFNVMSDHYGKIATIGMHLWFVVRAILKR
;
A
#
# COMPACT_ATOMS: atom_id res chain seq x y z
N PRO A 1 -1.19 -11.09 -5.44
CA PRO A 1 -1.11 -12.21 -4.48
C PRO A 1 -2.43 -12.92 -4.31
N GLU A 2 -2.38 -14.18 -3.98
CA GLU A 2 -3.58 -14.99 -3.74
C GLU A 2 -4.31 -14.56 -2.47
N LYS A 3 -3.55 -14.24 -1.43
CA LYS A 3 -4.09 -13.78 -0.17
C LYS A 3 -3.50 -12.42 0.19
N LEU A 4 -4.36 -11.51 0.62
CA LEU A 4 -3.99 -10.15 0.95
C LEU A 4 -4.62 -9.77 2.28
N SER A 5 -3.86 -9.07 3.13
CA SER A 5 -4.37 -8.42 4.33
C SER A 5 -3.70 -7.07 4.49
N TRP A 6 -4.16 -6.26 5.45
CA TRP A 6 -3.52 -4.97 5.69
C TRP A 6 -2.04 -5.14 6.11
N ARG A 7 -1.68 -6.28 6.67
CA ARG A 7 -0.30 -6.58 7.07
C ARG A 7 0.60 -6.87 5.87
N SER A 8 0.02 -7.26 4.73
CA SER A 8 0.78 -7.63 3.53
C SER A 8 1.59 -6.48 2.96
N PHE A 9 1.12 -5.24 3.08
CA PHE A 9 1.82 -4.08 2.55
C PHE A 9 3.08 -3.70 3.32
N LYS A 10 3.35 -4.38 4.44
CA LYS A 10 4.65 -4.31 5.10
C LYS A 10 5.78 -4.69 4.15
N HIS A 11 5.50 -5.56 3.20
CA HIS A 11 6.46 -6.04 2.19
C HIS A 11 6.48 -5.18 0.92
N GLY A 12 5.77 -4.06 0.90
CA GLY A 12 5.65 -3.16 -0.22
C GLY A 12 4.24 -3.14 -0.78
N MET A 13 4.01 -2.30 -1.79
CA MET A 13 2.72 -2.22 -2.46
C MET A 13 2.56 -3.41 -3.40
N LEU A 14 1.83 -4.42 -2.97
CA LEU A 14 1.67 -5.68 -3.69
C LEU A 14 0.57 -5.66 -4.74
N VAL A 15 -0.27 -4.61 -4.74
CA VAL A 15 -1.41 -4.47 -5.64
C VAL A 15 -1.41 -3.04 -6.18
N CYS A 16 -1.64 -2.89 -7.49
CA CYS A 16 -1.88 -1.58 -8.08
C CYS A 16 -3.16 -0.99 -7.47
N HIS A 17 -3.09 0.24 -6.95
CA HIS A 17 -4.27 0.85 -6.31
C HIS A 17 -5.46 0.96 -7.27
N GLN A 18 -5.22 1.08 -8.58
CA GLN A 18 -6.27 1.12 -9.60
C GLN A 18 -6.99 -0.22 -9.75
N SER A 19 -6.41 -1.30 -9.27
CA SER A 19 -7.00 -2.64 -9.25
C SER A 19 -7.54 -3.03 -7.87
N PHE A 20 -7.53 -2.10 -6.92
CA PHE A 20 -8.03 -2.30 -5.57
C PHE A 20 -9.41 -1.65 -5.45
N TYR A 21 -10.44 -2.47 -5.37
CA TYR A 21 -11.83 -2.01 -5.33
C TYR A 21 -12.41 -2.24 -3.94
N ALA A 22 -12.91 -1.19 -3.33
CA ALA A 22 -13.52 -1.25 -2.01
C ALA A 22 -15.05 -1.14 -2.11
N ARG A 23 -15.76 -1.84 -1.22
CA ARG A 23 -17.21 -1.64 -1.07
C ARG A 23 -17.48 -0.17 -0.74
N THR A 24 -18.52 0.39 -1.34
CA THR A 24 -18.84 1.81 -1.19
C THR A 24 -19.12 2.19 0.26
N ASP A 25 -19.80 1.34 1.02
CA ASP A 25 -20.10 1.61 2.42
C ASP A 25 -18.85 1.66 3.30
N ILE A 26 -17.85 0.82 3.00
CA ILE A 26 -16.55 0.85 3.66
C ILE A 26 -15.77 2.08 3.25
N ALA A 27 -15.72 2.36 1.94
CA ALA A 27 -14.99 3.50 1.39
C ALA A 27 -15.46 4.83 1.95
N ARG A 28 -16.76 4.98 2.18
CA ARG A 28 -17.34 6.19 2.77
C ARG A 28 -16.86 6.45 4.19
N LYS A 29 -16.55 5.40 4.95
CA LYS A 29 -16.06 5.51 6.32
C LYS A 29 -14.58 5.77 6.42
N VAL A 30 -13.84 5.59 5.32
CA VAL A 30 -12.38 5.62 5.30
C VAL A 30 -11.94 6.58 4.19
N PRO A 31 -12.00 7.91 4.43
CA PRO A 31 -11.54 8.88 3.43
C PRO A 31 -10.02 8.86 3.31
N TYR A 32 -9.51 9.34 2.19
CA TYR A 32 -8.08 9.54 1.99
C TYR A 32 -7.52 10.51 3.03
N ASN A 33 -6.31 10.23 3.50
CA ASN A 33 -5.56 11.18 4.31
C ASN A 33 -4.83 12.15 3.36
N LEU A 34 -5.31 13.38 3.29
CA LEU A 34 -4.80 14.39 2.37
C LEU A 34 -3.44 14.96 2.77
N ASP A 35 -2.93 14.61 3.96
CA ASP A 35 -1.57 14.96 4.37
C ASP A 35 -0.52 14.19 3.56
N TYR A 36 -0.90 13.04 3.00
CA TYR A 36 -0.03 12.29 2.09
C TYR A 36 -0.31 12.69 0.66
N LYS A 37 0.71 13.17 -0.05
CA LYS A 37 0.56 13.66 -1.43
C LYS A 37 0.85 12.60 -2.48
N LEU A 38 1.72 11.64 -2.16
CA LEU A 38 2.20 10.64 -3.12
C LEU A 38 1.84 9.20 -2.73
N SER A 39 1.57 8.96 -1.44
CA SER A 39 1.31 7.62 -0.91
C SER A 39 -0.04 7.53 -0.19
N ALA A 40 -0.97 8.44 -0.48
CA ALA A 40 -2.31 8.42 0.10
C ALA A 40 -3.07 7.14 -0.27
N ASP A 41 -2.84 6.62 -1.46
CA ASP A 41 -3.44 5.37 -1.93
C ASP A 41 -3.00 4.17 -1.11
N VAL A 42 -1.71 4.08 -0.77
CA VAL A 42 -1.19 2.99 0.08
C VAL A 42 -1.82 3.05 1.46
N ASP A 43 -1.80 4.22 2.09
CA ASP A 43 -2.43 4.43 3.39
C ASP A 43 -3.91 4.08 3.37
N TRP A 44 -4.63 4.54 2.35
CA TRP A 44 -6.05 4.27 2.20
C TRP A 44 -6.35 2.79 2.05
N CYS A 45 -5.59 2.06 1.21
CA CYS A 45 -5.75 0.62 1.04
C CYS A 45 -5.56 -0.12 2.36
N ILE A 46 -4.54 0.25 3.14
CA ILE A 46 -4.29 -0.36 4.45
C ILE A 46 -5.48 -0.13 5.38
N ARG A 47 -5.99 1.10 5.45
CA ARG A 47 -7.11 1.44 6.34
C ARG A 47 -8.41 0.76 5.91
N ILE A 48 -8.66 0.64 4.60
CA ILE A 48 -9.80 -0.11 4.07
C ILE A 48 -9.72 -1.57 4.50
N MET A 49 -8.55 -2.18 4.36
CA MET A 49 -8.38 -3.59 4.74
C MET A 49 -8.52 -3.81 6.24
N LYS A 50 -8.05 -2.85 7.07
CA LYS A 50 -8.26 -2.90 8.52
C LYS A 50 -9.73 -2.85 8.88
N GLU A 51 -10.47 -1.95 8.25
CA GLU A 51 -11.92 -1.82 8.49
C GLU A 51 -12.67 -3.08 8.07
N ALA A 52 -12.32 -3.65 6.92
CA ALA A 52 -12.91 -4.90 6.46
C ALA A 52 -12.65 -6.05 7.44
N GLU A 53 -11.42 -6.15 7.96
CA GLU A 53 -11.08 -7.17 8.96
C GLU A 53 -11.92 -7.00 10.24
N GLN A 54 -12.09 -5.77 10.73
CA GLN A 54 -12.89 -5.48 11.91
C GLN A 54 -14.36 -5.87 11.72
N GLN A 55 -14.87 -5.76 10.51
CA GLN A 55 -16.25 -6.12 10.19
C GLN A 55 -16.40 -7.58 9.76
N GLY A 56 -15.33 -8.35 9.74
CA GLY A 56 -15.37 -9.76 9.34
C GLY A 56 -15.62 -9.96 7.84
N LEU A 57 -15.27 -8.95 7.02
CA LEU A 57 -15.45 -9.01 5.57
C LEU A 57 -14.22 -9.60 4.88
N ALA A 58 -14.45 -10.29 3.77
CA ALA A 58 -13.40 -10.95 3.02
C ALA A 58 -12.77 -10.04 1.97
N LEU A 59 -11.51 -10.31 1.67
CA LEU A 59 -10.80 -9.74 0.52
C LEU A 59 -10.80 -10.79 -0.59
N TRP A 60 -11.15 -10.38 -1.80
CA TRP A 60 -11.29 -11.28 -2.94
C TRP A 60 -10.29 -10.93 -4.02
N ASN A 61 -9.56 -11.94 -4.51
CA ASN A 61 -8.76 -11.82 -5.72
C ASN A 61 -9.66 -12.21 -6.91
N THR A 62 -9.85 -11.30 -7.86
CA THR A 62 -10.68 -11.56 -9.02
C THR A 62 -10.01 -12.45 -10.06
N HIS A 63 -8.69 -12.68 -9.92
CA HIS A 63 -7.86 -13.42 -10.87
C HIS A 63 -7.94 -12.84 -12.28
N MET A 64 -8.15 -11.52 -12.40
CA MET A 64 -8.26 -10.81 -13.67
C MET A 64 -7.37 -9.58 -13.66
N THR A 65 -6.88 -9.18 -14.83
CA THR A 65 -6.23 -7.89 -15.01
C THR A 65 -7.32 -6.82 -15.09
N LEU A 66 -7.41 -5.98 -14.04
CA LEU A 66 -8.44 -4.94 -13.94
C LEU A 66 -7.95 -3.58 -14.43
N SER A 67 -6.64 -3.38 -14.48
CA SER A 67 -6.06 -2.11 -14.93
C SER A 67 -4.68 -2.33 -15.53
N SER A 68 -4.30 -1.45 -16.45
CA SER A 68 -2.95 -1.30 -16.96
C SER A 68 -2.60 0.17 -16.87
N TYR A 69 -1.36 0.49 -16.49
CA TYR A 69 -0.97 1.89 -16.37
C TYR A 69 0.40 2.14 -17.01
N LEU A 70 0.60 3.40 -17.42
CA LEU A 70 1.87 3.83 -17.99
C LEU A 70 2.89 4.12 -16.89
N GLU A 71 4.14 3.73 -17.14
CA GLU A 71 5.24 4.09 -16.25
C GLU A 71 5.57 5.58 -16.38
N GLY A 72 6.25 6.14 -15.37
CA GLY A 72 6.73 7.52 -15.39
C GLY A 72 5.82 8.54 -14.77
N GLY A 73 4.87 8.13 -13.93
CA GLY A 73 4.00 9.05 -13.19
C GLY A 73 4.74 9.84 -12.11
N MET A 74 4.00 10.68 -11.38
CA MET A 74 4.55 11.57 -10.35
C MET A 74 5.38 10.82 -9.29
N SER A 75 4.94 9.62 -8.88
CA SER A 75 5.66 8.83 -7.89
C SER A 75 7.04 8.40 -8.37
N VAL A 76 7.18 8.12 -9.66
CA VAL A 76 8.48 7.78 -10.25
C VAL A 76 9.35 9.04 -10.34
N GLN A 77 8.78 10.15 -10.79
CA GLN A 77 9.50 11.42 -10.96
C GLN A 77 9.93 12.03 -9.62
N SER A 78 9.17 11.79 -8.56
CA SER A 78 9.43 12.30 -7.21
C SER A 78 9.82 11.17 -6.26
N HIS A 79 10.77 10.32 -6.70
CA HIS A 79 11.12 9.07 -6.01
C HIS A 79 11.48 9.27 -4.54
N ARG A 80 12.34 10.25 -4.22
CA ARG A 80 12.77 10.50 -2.83
C ARG A 80 11.60 10.89 -1.93
N ALA A 81 10.74 11.80 -2.41
CA ALA A 81 9.56 12.23 -1.66
C ALA A 81 8.59 11.07 -1.47
N SER A 82 8.41 10.25 -2.49
CA SER A 82 7.55 9.08 -2.44
C SER A 82 8.05 8.05 -1.41
N LEU A 83 9.35 7.79 -1.39
CA LEU A 83 9.95 6.87 -0.41
C LEU A 83 9.78 7.38 1.02
N LYS A 84 9.97 8.68 1.24
CA LYS A 84 9.82 9.30 2.56
C LYS A 84 8.36 9.19 3.04
N GLU A 85 7.39 9.53 2.20
CA GLU A 85 5.98 9.41 2.54
C GLU A 85 5.60 7.95 2.82
N ARG A 86 6.05 7.02 1.98
CA ARG A 86 5.80 5.59 2.18
C ARG A 86 6.37 5.11 3.51
N PHE A 87 7.57 5.56 3.86
CA PHE A 87 8.16 5.25 5.16
C PHE A 87 7.26 5.75 6.31
N ASN A 88 6.75 6.97 6.21
CA ASN A 88 5.86 7.54 7.21
C ASN A 88 4.55 6.76 7.31
N VAL A 89 3.93 6.41 6.18
CA VAL A 89 2.71 5.61 6.14
C VAL A 89 2.95 4.26 6.81
N MET A 90 4.02 3.57 6.44
CA MET A 90 4.34 2.26 7.00
C MET A 90 4.67 2.34 8.49
N SER A 91 5.35 3.41 8.92
CA SER A 91 5.66 3.62 10.34
C SER A 91 4.39 3.81 11.16
N ASP A 92 3.41 4.54 10.63
CA ASP A 92 2.14 4.77 11.32
C ASP A 92 1.32 3.48 11.47
N HIS A 93 1.38 2.58 10.49
CA HIS A 93 0.58 1.35 10.50
C HIS A 93 1.30 0.15 11.12
N TYR A 94 2.61 0.03 10.94
CA TYR A 94 3.38 -1.16 11.35
C TYR A 94 4.41 -0.89 12.44
N GLY A 95 4.62 0.38 12.82
CA GLY A 95 5.62 0.79 13.79
C GLY A 95 6.99 1.05 13.15
N LYS A 96 7.77 1.92 13.80
CA LYS A 96 9.07 2.37 13.25
C LYS A 96 10.10 1.25 13.15
N ILE A 97 10.17 0.39 14.17
CA ILE A 97 11.18 -0.68 14.21
C ILE A 97 10.95 -1.66 13.05
N ALA A 98 9.71 -2.13 12.88
CA ALA A 98 9.36 -3.05 11.79
C ALA A 98 9.60 -2.38 10.42
N THR A 99 9.24 -1.12 10.28
CA THR A 99 9.40 -0.37 9.02
C THR A 99 10.86 -0.19 8.66
N ILE A 100 11.71 0.18 9.63
CA ILE A 100 13.16 0.30 9.42
C ILE A 100 13.73 -1.04 8.99
N GLY A 101 13.38 -2.13 9.67
CA GLY A 101 13.84 -3.48 9.32
C GLY A 101 13.46 -3.86 7.90
N MET A 102 12.22 -3.62 7.50
CA MET A 102 11.76 -3.94 6.15
C MET A 102 12.43 -3.08 5.08
N HIS A 103 12.67 -1.80 5.35
CA HIS A 103 13.38 -0.93 4.40
C HIS A 103 14.83 -1.35 4.23
N LEU A 104 15.51 -1.76 5.31
CA LEU A 104 16.86 -2.33 5.21
C LEU A 104 16.85 -3.61 4.37
N TRP A 105 15.85 -4.46 4.56
CA TRP A 105 15.69 -5.66 3.74
C TRP A 105 15.47 -5.33 2.27
N PHE A 106 14.67 -4.31 1.96
CA PHE A 106 14.45 -3.87 0.58
C PHE A 106 15.75 -3.44 -0.08
N VAL A 107 16.62 -2.71 0.65
CA VAL A 107 17.93 -2.29 0.15
C VAL A 107 18.83 -3.51 -0.10
N VAL A 108 18.90 -4.43 0.87
CA VAL A 108 19.70 -5.65 0.72
C VAL A 108 19.22 -6.47 -0.48
N ARG A 109 17.92 -6.64 -0.62
CA ARG A 109 17.32 -7.37 -1.74
C ARG A 109 17.67 -6.72 -3.09
N ALA A 110 17.63 -5.39 -3.16
CA ALA A 110 17.98 -4.67 -4.37
C ALA A 110 19.47 -4.86 -4.74
N ILE A 111 20.35 -4.85 -3.74
CA ILE A 111 21.80 -5.09 -3.95
C ILE A 111 22.03 -6.52 -4.43
N LEU A 112 21.39 -7.51 -3.81
CA LEU A 112 21.56 -8.91 -4.18
C LEU A 112 21.05 -9.25 -5.58
N LYS A 113 20.12 -8.46 -6.11
CA LYS A 113 19.59 -8.63 -7.47
C LYS A 113 20.47 -8.02 -8.55
N ARG A 114 21.47 -7.25 -8.17
CA ARG A 114 22.46 -6.72 -9.11
C ARG A 114 23.54 -7.80 -9.35
#